data_420f2c88b36e4c9ca2070baebd9f587b
#
_entry.id   420f2c88b36e4c9ca2070baebd9f587b
#
_cell.length_a   1.000
_cell.length_b   1.000
_cell.length_c   1.000
_cell.angle_alpha   90.00
_cell.angle_beta   90.00
_cell.angle_gamma   90.00
#
_symmetry.space_group_name_H-M   'P 1'
#
loop_
_entity.id
_entity.type
_entity.pdbx_description
1 polymer ?
#
loop_
_entity_poly.entity_id
_entity_poly.type
_entity_poly.pdbx_seq_one_letter_code
_entity_poly.pdbx_strand_id
1 'polypeptide(L)'
;SIIASVKTKQHNVLLSFNKRGRVDNKNENYIEAIYNFYFVIESYYAGGKNKNHAVEKALKNSVEFNENINRVLADQEFKTHLPSELRMKYESQYLKKEVDVIIKELVMMRGFLHHYSTKRKSNWHPDKQHEFRLEAYFLEQLSHNVAFGIMMDQAYDTDVIKQYKELIKKGKNGNGTNNSF
;
A
#
# COMPACT_ATOMS: atom_id res chain seq x y z
N SER A 1 -24.35 -4.97 17.59
CA SER A 1 -23.30 -5.51 16.71
C SER A 1 -23.16 -4.59 15.50
N ILE A 2 -22.06 -3.88 15.40
CA ILE A 2 -21.74 -3.03 14.22
C ILE A 2 -21.38 -3.99 13.11
N ILE A 3 -22.29 -4.19 12.16
CA ILE A 3 -21.98 -4.94 10.94
C ILE A 3 -21.12 -4.02 10.08
N ALA A 4 -19.82 -4.26 10.10
CA ALA A 4 -18.91 -3.56 9.19
C ALA A 4 -19.36 -3.79 7.74
N SER A 5 -19.45 -2.73 6.95
CA SER A 5 -19.77 -2.82 5.52
C SER A 5 -18.74 -3.71 4.80
N VAL A 6 -19.10 -4.28 3.66
CA VAL A 6 -18.17 -5.07 2.83
C VAL A 6 -16.93 -4.24 2.50
N LYS A 7 -17.11 -2.95 2.19
CA LYS A 7 -16.01 -2.00 1.93
C LYS A 7 -15.08 -1.89 3.13
N THR A 8 -15.61 -1.75 4.34
CA THR A 8 -14.79 -1.67 5.58
C THR A 8 -13.98 -2.93 5.81
N LYS A 9 -14.56 -4.12 5.55
CA LYS A 9 -13.83 -5.39 5.67
C LYS A 9 -12.68 -5.48 4.68
N GLN A 10 -12.90 -5.10 3.42
CA GLN A 10 -11.85 -5.06 2.41
C GLN A 10 -10.74 -4.07 2.79
N HIS A 11 -11.08 -2.87 3.25
CA HIS A 11 -10.13 -1.87 3.71
C HIS A 11 -9.26 -2.39 4.86
N ASN A 12 -9.85 -3.09 5.85
CA ASN A 12 -9.10 -3.68 6.95
C ASN A 12 -8.10 -4.76 6.48
N VAL A 13 -8.44 -5.52 5.45
CA VAL A 13 -7.51 -6.48 4.83
C VAL A 13 -6.33 -5.74 4.22
N LEU A 14 -6.56 -4.66 3.45
CA LEU A 14 -5.49 -3.86 2.85
C LEU A 14 -4.58 -3.23 3.89
N LEU A 15 -5.14 -2.67 4.97
CA LEU A 15 -4.37 -2.13 6.09
C LEU A 15 -3.51 -3.21 6.76
N SER A 16 -4.01 -4.45 6.87
CA SER A 16 -3.27 -5.57 7.44
C SER A 16 -2.08 -5.98 6.56
N PHE A 17 -2.26 -6.02 5.24
CA PHE A 17 -1.16 -6.27 4.30
C PHE A 17 -0.13 -5.13 4.30
N ASN A 18 -0.57 -3.87 4.34
CA ASN A 18 0.35 -2.74 4.48
C ASN A 18 1.19 -2.85 5.76
N LYS A 19 0.56 -3.15 6.90
CA LYS A 19 1.26 -3.37 8.18
C LYS A 19 2.26 -4.52 8.08
N ARG A 20 1.88 -5.64 7.47
CA ARG A 20 2.76 -6.81 7.29
C ARG A 20 3.96 -6.46 6.42
N GLY A 21 3.74 -5.80 5.28
CA GLY A 21 4.82 -5.37 4.40
C GLY A 21 5.84 -4.46 5.12
N ARG A 22 5.37 -3.54 5.97
CA ARG A 22 6.26 -2.69 6.78
C ARG A 22 7.09 -3.48 7.79
N VAL A 23 6.53 -4.51 8.40
CA VAL A 23 7.26 -5.42 9.30
C VAL A 23 8.33 -6.18 8.52
N ASP A 24 7.97 -6.72 7.36
CA ASP A 24 8.90 -7.46 6.51
C ASP A 24 10.03 -6.55 6.00
N ASN A 25 9.70 -5.31 5.57
CA ASN A 25 10.69 -4.33 5.12
C ASN A 25 11.67 -3.92 6.23
N LYS A 26 11.16 -3.72 7.45
CA LYS A 26 12.00 -3.44 8.63
C LYS A 26 12.94 -4.60 8.97
N ASN A 27 12.52 -5.82 8.70
CA ASN A 27 13.32 -7.04 8.93
C ASN A 27 14.19 -7.41 7.72
N GLU A 28 14.30 -6.51 6.72
CA GLU A 28 15.07 -6.70 5.47
C GLU A 28 14.58 -7.85 4.59
N ASN A 29 13.35 -8.33 4.80
CA ASN A 29 12.66 -9.29 3.96
C ASN A 29 12.00 -8.55 2.80
N TYR A 30 12.81 -8.01 1.89
CA TYR A 30 12.34 -7.05 0.87
C TYR A 30 11.41 -7.69 -0.16
N ILE A 31 11.61 -8.97 -0.52
CA ILE A 31 10.75 -9.67 -1.47
C ILE A 31 9.36 -9.88 -0.86
N GLU A 32 9.27 -10.31 0.38
CA GLU A 32 8.02 -10.49 1.12
C GLU A 32 7.30 -9.14 1.31
N ALA A 33 8.05 -8.09 1.62
CA ALA A 33 7.53 -6.73 1.70
C ALA A 33 6.91 -6.28 0.36
N ILE A 34 7.59 -6.52 -0.77
CA ILE A 34 7.08 -6.25 -2.11
C ILE A 34 5.76 -6.95 -2.36
N TYR A 35 5.64 -8.25 -2.03
CA TYR A 35 4.38 -8.98 -2.20
C TYR A 35 3.23 -8.33 -1.43
N ASN A 36 3.47 -7.96 -0.17
CA ASN A 36 2.47 -7.37 0.69
C ASN A 36 2.04 -5.97 0.18
N PHE A 37 2.99 -5.11 -0.17
CA PHE A 37 2.68 -3.77 -0.68
C PHE A 37 2.03 -3.82 -2.07
N TYR A 38 2.52 -4.70 -2.95
CA TYR A 38 1.94 -4.85 -4.27
C TYR A 38 0.50 -5.36 -4.21
N PHE A 39 0.20 -6.29 -3.28
CA PHE A 39 -1.16 -6.74 -3.04
C PHE A 39 -2.11 -5.59 -2.69
N VAL A 40 -1.68 -4.65 -1.85
CA VAL A 40 -2.46 -3.46 -1.51
C VAL A 40 -2.75 -2.63 -2.77
N ILE A 41 -1.73 -2.35 -3.57
CA ILE A 41 -1.84 -1.54 -4.79
C ILE A 41 -2.74 -2.22 -5.82
N GLU A 42 -2.49 -3.49 -6.11
CA GLU A 42 -3.26 -4.27 -7.09
C GLU A 42 -4.74 -4.39 -6.69
N SER A 43 -5.01 -4.66 -5.42
CA SER A 43 -6.37 -4.79 -4.92
C SER A 43 -7.12 -3.47 -4.94
N TYR A 44 -6.46 -2.37 -4.56
CA TYR A 44 -7.09 -1.05 -4.46
C TYR A 44 -7.33 -0.43 -5.85
N TYR A 45 -6.32 -0.42 -6.71
CA TYR A 45 -6.38 0.28 -8.00
C TYR A 45 -6.77 -0.61 -9.18
N ALA A 46 -6.47 -1.91 -9.13
CA ALA A 46 -6.76 -2.83 -10.23
C ALA A 46 -7.97 -3.76 -9.97
N GLY A 47 -8.64 -3.60 -8.82
CA GLY A 47 -9.87 -4.33 -8.51
C GLY A 47 -9.69 -5.84 -8.49
N GLY A 48 -8.54 -6.35 -8.00
CA GLY A 48 -8.26 -7.78 -7.89
C GLY A 48 -8.01 -8.50 -9.22
N LYS A 49 -7.69 -7.77 -10.29
CA LYS A 49 -7.24 -8.39 -11.54
C LYS A 49 -5.93 -9.15 -11.31
N ASN A 50 -5.77 -10.33 -11.94
CA ASN A 50 -4.62 -11.22 -11.69
C ASN A 50 -3.70 -11.39 -12.91
N LYS A 51 -4.15 -11.07 -14.13
CA LYS A 51 -3.32 -11.14 -15.33
C LYS A 51 -2.51 -9.87 -15.50
N ASN A 52 -1.19 -9.97 -15.67
CA ASN A 52 -0.28 -8.83 -15.78
C ASN A 52 -0.77 -7.74 -16.74
N HIS A 53 -1.19 -8.10 -17.95
CA HIS A 53 -1.73 -7.13 -18.91
C HIS A 53 -2.98 -6.39 -18.39
N ALA A 54 -3.89 -7.11 -17.72
CA ALA A 54 -5.12 -6.50 -17.19
C ALA A 54 -4.82 -5.59 -15.98
N VAL A 55 -3.84 -5.97 -15.15
CA VAL A 55 -3.35 -5.15 -14.04
C VAL A 55 -2.66 -3.90 -14.57
N GLU A 56 -1.71 -4.04 -15.50
CA GLU A 56 -1.01 -2.92 -16.12
C GLU A 56 -1.98 -1.91 -16.73
N LYS A 57 -2.94 -2.39 -17.53
CA LYS A 57 -3.97 -1.53 -18.11
C LYS A 57 -4.79 -0.80 -17.06
N ALA A 58 -5.19 -1.48 -15.99
CA ALA A 58 -5.98 -0.87 -14.91
C ALA A 58 -5.17 0.20 -14.17
N LEU A 59 -3.92 -0.08 -13.83
CA LEU A 59 -3.04 0.87 -13.13
C LEU A 59 -2.74 2.10 -13.99
N LYS A 60 -2.43 1.93 -15.28
CA LYS A 60 -2.21 3.06 -16.21
C LYS A 60 -3.44 3.95 -16.39
N ASN A 61 -4.64 3.37 -16.38
CA ASN A 61 -5.89 4.11 -16.49
C ASN A 61 -6.39 4.71 -15.18
N SER A 62 -5.75 4.39 -14.04
CA SER A 62 -6.12 4.96 -12.76
C SER A 62 -5.44 6.32 -12.58
N VAL A 63 -6.22 7.40 -12.69
CA VAL A 63 -5.75 8.77 -12.41
C VAL A 63 -5.16 8.84 -11.00
N GLU A 64 -5.86 8.27 -10.02
CA GLU A 64 -5.46 8.28 -8.62
C GLU A 64 -4.13 7.55 -8.39
N PHE A 65 -3.87 6.45 -9.09
CA PHE A 65 -2.58 5.76 -9.00
C PHE A 65 -1.44 6.54 -9.63
N ASN A 66 -1.69 7.17 -10.79
CA ASN A 66 -0.72 8.05 -11.44
C ASN A 66 -0.36 9.24 -10.54
N GLU A 67 -1.34 9.85 -9.89
CA GLU A 67 -1.12 10.93 -8.91
C GLU A 67 -0.33 10.43 -7.70
N ASN A 68 -0.60 9.21 -7.22
CA ASN A 68 0.15 8.61 -6.12
C ASN A 68 1.64 8.43 -6.48
N ILE A 69 1.94 7.90 -7.67
CA ILE A 69 3.32 7.79 -8.16
C ILE A 69 3.97 9.18 -8.23
N ASN A 70 3.32 10.16 -8.84
CA ASN A 70 3.86 11.51 -8.96
C ASN A 70 4.13 12.14 -7.59
N ARG A 71 3.29 11.90 -6.60
CA ARG A 71 3.48 12.37 -5.22
C ARG A 71 4.74 11.77 -4.61
N VAL A 72 4.97 10.46 -4.76
CA VAL A 72 6.18 9.81 -4.25
C VAL A 72 7.43 10.30 -4.98
N LEU A 73 7.36 10.52 -6.30
CA LEU A 73 8.48 11.06 -7.08
C LEU A 73 8.83 12.50 -6.68
N ALA A 74 7.85 13.29 -6.26
CA ALA A 74 8.05 14.67 -5.80
C ALA A 74 8.50 14.77 -4.34
N ASP A 75 8.42 13.67 -3.57
CA ASP A 75 8.72 13.65 -2.13
C ASP A 75 10.23 13.76 -1.87
N GLN A 76 10.66 14.96 -1.45
CA GLN A 76 12.06 15.21 -1.11
C GLN A 76 12.47 14.53 0.21
N GLU A 77 11.55 14.39 1.15
CA GLU A 77 11.81 13.72 2.42
C GLU A 77 12.11 12.24 2.18
N PHE A 78 11.29 11.56 1.39
CA PHE A 78 11.57 10.19 0.98
C PHE A 78 12.94 10.05 0.33
N LYS A 79 13.27 10.92 -0.63
CA LYS A 79 14.56 10.91 -1.32
C LYS A 79 15.74 11.09 -0.36
N THR A 80 15.64 12.00 0.60
CA THR A 80 16.73 12.26 1.56
C THR A 80 16.92 11.14 2.57
N HIS A 81 15.87 10.40 2.91
CA HIS A 81 15.94 9.25 3.81
C HIS A 81 16.46 7.97 3.13
N LEU A 82 16.51 7.92 1.81
CA LEU A 82 17.15 6.79 1.12
C LEU A 82 18.64 6.73 1.44
N PRO A 83 19.20 5.54 1.72
CA PRO A 83 20.64 5.33 1.77
C PRO A 83 21.34 5.87 0.53
N SER A 84 22.56 6.38 0.68
CA SER A 84 23.30 7.05 -0.42
C SER A 84 23.44 6.18 -1.67
N GLU A 85 23.68 4.89 -1.48
CA GLU A 85 23.81 3.91 -2.56
C GLU A 85 22.48 3.70 -3.35
N LEU A 86 21.34 3.91 -2.69
CA LEU A 86 20.03 3.77 -3.33
C LEU A 86 19.58 5.06 -4.02
N ARG A 87 20.09 6.23 -3.64
CA ARG A 87 19.70 7.51 -4.26
C ARG A 87 20.02 7.56 -5.75
N MET A 88 21.23 7.16 -6.13
CA MET A 88 21.62 7.12 -7.55
C MET A 88 20.77 6.11 -8.35
N LYS A 89 20.49 4.95 -7.75
CA LYS A 89 19.62 3.95 -8.36
C LYS A 89 18.19 4.50 -8.49
N TYR A 90 17.67 5.18 -7.47
CA TYR A 90 16.36 5.83 -7.49
C TYR A 90 16.25 6.89 -8.59
N GLU A 91 17.25 7.76 -8.71
CA GLU A 91 17.27 8.79 -9.75
C GLU A 91 17.24 8.21 -11.17
N SER A 92 18.02 7.15 -11.42
CA SER A 92 18.08 6.52 -12.74
C SER A 92 16.86 5.65 -13.04
N GLN A 93 16.31 4.98 -12.02
CA GLN A 93 15.27 3.98 -12.19
C GLN A 93 13.86 4.58 -12.16
N TYR A 94 13.66 5.68 -11.42
CA TYR A 94 12.33 6.27 -11.23
C TYR A 94 12.24 7.72 -11.71
N LEU A 95 13.11 8.63 -11.27
CA LEU A 95 12.96 10.07 -11.56
C LEU A 95 13.11 10.45 -13.02
N LYS A 96 13.79 9.62 -13.82
CA LYS A 96 14.03 9.88 -15.26
C LYS A 96 13.03 9.15 -16.17
N LYS A 97 12.02 8.49 -15.60
CA LYS A 97 11.07 7.70 -16.39
C LYS A 97 9.67 8.28 -16.32
N GLU A 98 8.95 8.10 -17.42
CA GLU A 98 7.51 8.35 -17.46
C GLU A 98 6.76 7.38 -16.54
N VAL A 99 5.66 7.84 -15.94
CA VAL A 99 4.83 7.05 -15.00
C VAL A 99 4.40 5.72 -15.62
N ASP A 100 4.02 5.71 -16.90
CA ASP A 100 3.61 4.51 -17.63
C ASP A 100 4.71 3.44 -17.70
N VAL A 101 5.97 3.87 -17.79
CA VAL A 101 7.14 2.99 -17.80
C VAL A 101 7.35 2.40 -16.40
N ILE A 102 7.25 3.23 -15.36
CA ILE A 102 7.33 2.78 -13.97
C ILE A 102 6.25 1.72 -13.68
N ILE A 103 5.00 1.99 -14.06
CA ILE A 103 3.90 1.03 -13.87
C ILE A 103 4.20 -0.30 -14.55
N LYS A 104 4.65 -0.27 -15.80
CA LYS A 104 5.00 -1.49 -16.54
C LYS A 104 6.11 -2.28 -15.82
N GLU A 105 7.16 -1.60 -15.36
CA GLU A 105 8.26 -2.24 -14.63
C GLU A 105 7.81 -2.87 -13.31
N LEU A 106 6.96 -2.19 -12.55
CA LEU A 106 6.37 -2.74 -11.30
C LEU A 106 5.56 -4.02 -11.58
N VAL A 107 4.74 -4.03 -12.64
CA VAL A 107 3.97 -5.22 -13.03
C VAL A 107 4.88 -6.36 -13.49
N MET A 108 5.93 -6.03 -14.25
CA MET A 108 6.92 -7.02 -14.69
C MET A 108 7.70 -7.62 -13.52
N MET A 109 8.12 -6.79 -12.56
CA MET A 109 8.80 -7.23 -11.33
C MET A 109 7.91 -8.19 -10.53
N ARG A 110 6.63 -7.86 -10.34
CA ARG A 110 5.67 -8.74 -9.69
C ARG A 110 5.61 -10.10 -10.40
N GLY A 111 5.47 -10.10 -11.72
CA GLY A 111 5.47 -11.33 -12.51
C GLY A 111 6.79 -12.10 -12.43
N PHE A 112 7.92 -11.40 -12.34
CA PHE A 112 9.24 -12.01 -12.16
C PHE A 112 9.36 -12.72 -10.81
N LEU A 113 8.92 -12.08 -9.74
CA LEU A 113 8.98 -12.65 -8.39
C LEU A 113 7.98 -13.80 -8.19
N HIS A 114 6.78 -13.74 -8.78
CA HIS A 114 5.76 -14.79 -8.64
C HIS A 114 6.11 -16.11 -9.34
N HIS A 115 6.97 -16.07 -10.35
CA HIS A 115 7.23 -17.23 -11.18
C HIS A 115 8.72 -17.57 -11.21
N TYR A 116 9.14 -18.48 -10.33
CA TYR A 116 10.42 -19.15 -10.51
C TYR A 116 10.37 -20.08 -11.73
N SER A 117 11.37 -20.00 -12.62
CA SER A 117 11.42 -20.88 -13.79
C SER A 117 12.84 -21.31 -14.08
N THR A 118 13.08 -22.62 -14.12
CA THR A 118 14.37 -23.20 -14.49
C THR A 118 14.79 -22.89 -15.95
N LYS A 119 13.83 -22.43 -16.77
CA LYS A 119 14.09 -22.04 -18.17
C LYS A 119 14.57 -20.59 -18.31
N ARG A 120 14.54 -19.78 -17.24
CA ARG A 120 15.04 -18.39 -17.27
C ARG A 120 16.55 -18.37 -17.13
N LYS A 121 17.19 -17.46 -17.88
CA LYS A 121 18.65 -17.24 -17.76
C LYS A 121 19.05 -16.65 -16.40
N SER A 122 18.15 -15.87 -15.78
CA SER A 122 18.34 -15.31 -14.44
C SER A 122 17.04 -15.43 -13.65
N ASN A 123 17.15 -15.88 -12.42
CA ASN A 123 16.07 -15.92 -11.45
C ASN A 123 16.45 -15.11 -10.22
N TRP A 124 15.44 -14.67 -9.47
CA TRP A 124 15.66 -14.13 -8.14
C TRP A 124 16.06 -15.26 -7.18
N HIS A 125 16.77 -14.89 -6.12
CA HIS A 125 17.18 -15.83 -5.09
C HIS A 125 16.75 -15.32 -3.72
N PRO A 126 16.15 -16.16 -2.84
CA PRO A 126 15.69 -15.73 -1.52
C PRO A 126 16.76 -15.07 -0.66
N ASP A 127 18.04 -15.50 -0.79
CA ASP A 127 19.16 -14.93 -0.03
C ASP A 127 19.65 -13.57 -0.58
N LYS A 128 19.10 -13.12 -1.71
CA LYS A 128 19.46 -11.85 -2.35
C LYS A 128 18.41 -10.77 -2.14
N GLN A 129 17.83 -10.72 -0.95
CA GLN A 129 16.80 -9.75 -0.56
C GLN A 129 17.22 -8.29 -0.83
N HIS A 130 18.49 -7.96 -0.57
CA HIS A 130 19.02 -6.61 -0.73
C HIS A 130 18.97 -6.07 -2.16
N GLU A 131 18.92 -6.93 -3.18
CA GLU A 131 18.78 -6.51 -4.58
C GLU A 131 17.45 -5.80 -4.84
N PHE A 132 16.42 -6.08 -4.01
CA PHE A 132 15.06 -5.56 -4.12
C PHE A 132 14.74 -4.45 -3.12
N ARG A 133 15.72 -3.96 -2.38
CA ARG A 133 15.54 -2.98 -1.31
C ARG A 133 14.92 -1.68 -1.79
N LEU A 134 15.35 -1.15 -2.93
CA LEU A 134 14.81 0.09 -3.47
C LEU A 134 13.34 -0.06 -3.88
N GLU A 135 13.02 -1.15 -4.56
CA GLU A 135 11.68 -1.48 -5.01
C GLU A 135 10.73 -1.63 -3.82
N ALA A 136 11.18 -2.28 -2.74
CA ALA A 136 10.42 -2.41 -1.51
C ALA A 136 10.13 -1.04 -0.87
N TYR A 137 11.12 -0.15 -0.78
CA TYR A 137 10.93 1.20 -0.25
C TYR A 137 9.99 2.04 -1.11
N PHE A 138 10.10 1.96 -2.43
CA PHE A 138 9.21 2.68 -3.33
C PHE A 138 7.75 2.20 -3.21
N LEU A 139 7.54 0.88 -3.19
CA LEU A 139 6.23 0.28 -3.00
C LEU A 139 5.65 0.54 -1.60
N GLU A 140 6.50 0.62 -0.56
CA GLU A 140 6.07 1.03 0.77
C GLU A 140 5.42 2.41 0.74
N GLN A 141 6.04 3.39 0.07
CA GLN A 141 5.47 4.74 -0.03
C GLN A 141 4.13 4.74 -0.77
N LEU A 142 4.04 4.06 -1.90
CA LEU A 142 2.79 3.94 -2.65
C LEU A 142 1.68 3.29 -1.82
N SER A 143 2.00 2.18 -1.13
CA SER A 143 1.07 1.45 -0.27
C SER A 143 0.69 2.25 0.98
N HIS A 144 1.63 3.02 1.55
CA HIS A 144 1.37 3.92 2.69
C HIS A 144 0.34 4.99 2.32
N ASN A 145 0.45 5.61 1.15
CA ASN A 145 -0.52 6.61 0.69
C ASN A 145 -1.93 6.01 0.56
N VAL A 146 -2.04 4.77 0.07
CA VAL A 146 -3.34 4.04 0.03
C VAL A 146 -3.86 3.83 1.45
N ALA A 147 -3.02 3.30 2.35
CA ALA A 147 -3.41 3.02 3.72
C ALA A 147 -3.84 4.29 4.47
N PHE A 148 -3.14 5.39 4.26
CA PHE A 148 -3.50 6.70 4.81
C PHE A 148 -4.85 7.18 4.29
N GLY A 149 -5.09 7.11 2.97
CA GLY A 149 -6.39 7.44 2.36
C GLY A 149 -7.54 6.63 2.96
N ILE A 150 -7.35 5.32 3.10
CA ILE A 150 -8.34 4.42 3.73
C ILE A 150 -8.64 4.84 5.18
N MET A 151 -7.61 5.14 5.97
CA MET A 151 -7.78 5.56 7.37
C MET A 151 -8.51 6.90 7.46
N MET A 152 -8.21 7.85 6.57
CA MET A 152 -8.91 9.14 6.52
C MET A 152 -10.37 8.96 6.12
N ASP A 153 -10.67 8.15 5.10
CA ASP A 153 -12.05 7.82 4.72
C ASP A 153 -12.84 7.23 5.89
N GLN A 154 -12.23 6.29 6.64
CA GLN A 154 -12.86 5.70 7.81
C GLN A 154 -13.07 6.71 8.96
N ALA A 155 -12.10 7.61 9.18
CA ALA A 155 -12.19 8.63 10.23
C ALA A 155 -13.26 9.69 9.94
N TYR A 156 -13.47 10.01 8.66
CA TYR A 156 -14.47 11.00 8.24
C TYR A 156 -15.77 10.38 7.75
N ASP A 157 -15.95 9.06 7.87
CA ASP A 157 -17.21 8.41 7.55
C ASP A 157 -18.31 8.96 8.44
N THR A 158 -19.32 9.60 7.82
CA THR A 158 -20.41 10.26 8.52
C THR A 158 -21.22 9.29 9.38
N ASP A 159 -21.30 8.01 9.00
CA ASP A 159 -21.99 7.00 9.78
C ASP A 159 -21.21 6.64 11.05
N VAL A 160 -19.88 6.55 10.98
CA VAL A 160 -19.02 6.33 12.16
C VAL A 160 -19.13 7.51 13.12
N ILE A 161 -19.08 8.74 12.61
CA ILE A 161 -19.23 9.97 13.42
C ILE A 161 -20.62 10.02 14.10
N LYS A 162 -21.67 9.65 13.36
CA LYS A 162 -23.04 9.61 13.88
C LYS A 162 -23.18 8.58 15.00
N GLN A 163 -22.68 7.36 14.79
CA GLN A 163 -22.68 6.28 15.80
C GLN A 163 -21.89 6.71 17.04
N TYR A 164 -20.73 7.36 16.88
CA TYR A 164 -19.95 7.85 18.01
C TYR A 164 -20.71 8.91 18.81
N LYS A 165 -21.37 9.86 18.13
CA LYS A 165 -22.23 10.87 18.80
C LYS A 165 -23.40 10.22 19.56
N GLU A 166 -24.01 9.17 19.02
CA GLU A 166 -25.08 8.43 19.68
C GLU A 166 -24.59 7.70 20.94
N LEU A 167 -23.40 7.08 20.88
CA LEU A 167 -22.78 6.41 22.02
C LEU A 167 -22.48 7.40 23.16
N ILE A 168 -21.95 8.59 22.83
CA ILE A 168 -21.71 9.65 23.83
C ILE A 168 -23.03 10.09 24.48
N LYS A 169 -24.10 10.26 23.70
CA LYS A 169 -25.42 10.64 24.25
C LYS A 169 -25.95 9.57 25.19
N LYS A 170 -25.86 8.28 24.85
CA LYS A 170 -26.28 7.17 25.71
C LYS A 170 -25.44 7.09 27.00
N GLY A 171 -24.14 7.30 26.92
CA GLY A 171 -23.26 7.30 28.10
C GLY A 171 -23.58 8.43 29.08
N LYS A 172 -23.95 9.62 28.58
CA LYS A 172 -24.34 10.77 29.43
C LYS A 172 -25.69 10.55 30.11
N ASN A 173 -26.63 9.86 29.46
CA ASN A 173 -27.97 9.57 30.04
C ASN A 173 -27.96 8.40 31.03
N GLY A 174 -26.93 7.53 30.99
CA GLY A 174 -26.77 6.42 31.93
C GLY A 174 -26.19 6.81 33.30
N ASN A 175 -25.59 7.96 33.45
CA ASN A 175 -25.00 8.44 34.71
C ASN A 175 -25.93 9.36 35.52
N GLY A 176 -27.18 9.50 35.09
CA GLY A 176 -28.16 10.43 35.71
C GLY A 176 -29.07 9.83 36.78
N THR A 177 -28.96 8.55 37.11
CA THR A 177 -29.86 7.91 38.12
C THR A 177 -29.04 7.10 39.12
N ASN A 178 -28.33 7.77 40.02
CA ASN A 178 -27.98 7.23 41.34
C ASN A 178 -27.39 8.35 42.21
N ASN A 179 -28.24 9.20 42.72
CA ASN A 179 -28.00 9.94 43.98
C ASN A 179 -29.36 10.30 44.58
N SER A 180 -29.93 9.34 45.25
CA SER A 180 -31.00 9.56 46.22
C SER A 180 -30.75 8.58 47.37
N PHE A 181 -29.94 9.03 48.32
CA PHE A 181 -30.01 8.68 49.74
C PHE A 181 -29.36 9.76 50.55
#